data_f429431d8f4f9119f672079bec6980f0
#
_entry.id   f429431d8f4f9119f672079bec6980f0
#
_cell.length_a   1.000
_cell.length_b   1.000
_cell.length_c   1.000
_cell.angle_alpha   90.00
_cell.angle_beta   90.00
_cell.angle_gamma   90.00
#
_symmetry.space_group_name_H-M   'P 1'
#
loop_
_entity.id
_entity.type
_entity.pdbx_description
1 polymer ?
#
loop_
_entity_poly.entity_id
_entity_poly.type
_entity_poly.pdbx_seq_one_letter_code
_entity_poly.pdbx_strand_id
1 'polypeptide(L)'
;MMSLCCGAAMLACVPSAAQQNVQPEPMQTGKYQPAWESLAAYECPDWFRDAKFGIWAHWGPQCEPESGDWYARHMYYPGHWQYDVHVKKYGNPKDFGFKDVINEWKAEEWQPDSLVRFYKSVGARYFMALGNHHDNMDLWDSKYQPWNSVNMGPKRDVVGEWAKACKKYGLPLGVSIHASHAWTWMEGSQDFDGKLTKADGKGKWWEGYDPQDLYEQRHERSKDSKNVGAIHSQWAWGNGASQPSEDFKTKVYNRTLDVVNRYHPDVLYFDDTVLPFYPISDEGVRILAHMYNTSLKENKGKMRAVVTGKILEDKHKEAMVWDVERGIPDRPQEKAWQTCTCLGNWHYERSVYDRNGYKPASQVVKMLVDIVSKNGNLLLSVPLRGSGAIDEKEAVSYTHLTLPT
;
A
#
# COMPACT_ATOMS: atom_id res chain seq x y z
N MET A 1 23.29 -19.89 -66.22
CA MET A 1 21.98 -19.40 -65.73
C MET A 1 21.84 -19.79 -64.29
N MET A 2 22.11 -18.85 -63.37
CA MET A 2 21.93 -19.04 -61.91
C MET A 2 20.64 -18.31 -61.54
N SER A 3 19.69 -19.10 -61.00
CA SER A 3 18.42 -18.56 -60.54
C SER A 3 18.58 -18.16 -59.04
N LEU A 4 18.45 -16.86 -58.73
CA LEU A 4 18.35 -16.34 -57.36
C LEU A 4 16.91 -16.51 -56.89
N CYS A 5 16.73 -17.38 -55.85
CA CYS A 5 15.48 -17.38 -55.04
C CYS A 5 15.57 -16.29 -53.98
N CYS A 6 14.80 -15.20 -54.10
CA CYS A 6 14.54 -14.24 -53.05
C CYS A 6 13.53 -14.84 -52.07
N GLY A 7 13.97 -15.21 -50.88
CA GLY A 7 13.10 -15.56 -49.76
C GLY A 7 12.56 -14.27 -49.11
N ALA A 8 11.26 -14.02 -49.26
CA ALA A 8 10.58 -12.95 -48.51
C ALA A 8 10.35 -13.43 -47.07
N ALA A 9 11.01 -12.80 -46.11
CA ALA A 9 10.72 -12.97 -44.66
C ALA A 9 9.41 -12.25 -44.35
N MET A 10 8.35 -13.01 -44.09
CA MET A 10 7.14 -12.46 -43.51
C MET A 10 7.42 -12.12 -42.05
N LEU A 11 7.50 -10.82 -41.75
CA LEU A 11 7.37 -10.35 -40.33
C LEU A 11 5.94 -10.62 -39.90
N ALA A 12 5.78 -11.59 -38.98
CA ALA A 12 4.54 -11.79 -38.29
C ALA A 12 4.35 -10.60 -37.33
N CYS A 13 3.43 -9.68 -37.68
CA CYS A 13 2.90 -8.73 -36.67
C CYS A 13 2.20 -9.51 -35.57
N VAL A 14 2.81 -9.53 -34.40
CA VAL A 14 2.15 -9.96 -33.19
C VAL A 14 1.05 -8.92 -32.90
N PRO A 15 -0.23 -9.30 -32.79
CA PRO A 15 -1.27 -8.33 -32.45
C PRO A 15 -0.98 -7.79 -31.06
N SER A 16 -0.75 -6.50 -30.97
CA SER A 16 -0.76 -5.75 -29.72
C SER A 16 -2.10 -6.07 -29.04
N ALA A 17 -2.07 -6.61 -27.82
CA ALA A 17 -3.27 -6.78 -27.01
C ALA A 17 -3.98 -5.42 -26.97
N ALA A 18 -5.26 -5.41 -27.33
CA ALA A 18 -6.07 -4.19 -27.32
C ALA A 18 -5.97 -3.57 -25.91
N GLN A 19 -5.41 -2.37 -25.86
CA GLN A 19 -5.35 -1.53 -24.68
C GLN A 19 -6.80 -1.31 -24.23
N GLN A 20 -7.16 -1.77 -23.02
CA GLN A 20 -8.46 -1.46 -22.45
C GLN A 20 -8.42 0.03 -22.14
N ASN A 21 -9.22 0.82 -22.83
CA ASN A 21 -9.28 2.27 -22.61
C ASN A 21 -10.02 2.53 -21.29
N VAL A 22 -9.28 2.46 -20.18
CA VAL A 22 -9.82 2.66 -18.82
C VAL A 22 -10.15 4.13 -18.65
N GLN A 23 -11.44 4.45 -18.46
CA GLN A 23 -11.88 5.82 -18.24
C GLN A 23 -11.67 6.23 -16.78
N PRO A 24 -11.18 7.45 -16.52
CA PRO A 24 -11.04 7.95 -15.17
C PRO A 24 -12.41 8.24 -14.54
N GLU A 25 -12.57 7.85 -13.28
CA GLU A 25 -13.73 8.24 -12.47
C GLU A 25 -13.79 9.77 -12.30
N PRO A 26 -14.99 10.35 -12.25
CA PRO A 26 -15.13 11.78 -12.06
C PRO A 26 -14.64 12.22 -10.68
N MET A 27 -13.78 13.22 -10.66
CA MET A 27 -13.33 13.86 -9.43
C MET A 27 -14.46 14.66 -8.80
N GLN A 28 -14.57 14.63 -7.44
CA GLN A 28 -15.46 15.52 -6.73
C GLN A 28 -15.06 16.98 -6.95
N THR A 29 -15.93 17.78 -7.54
CA THR A 29 -15.71 19.21 -7.74
C THR A 29 -15.93 19.99 -6.44
N GLY A 30 -15.26 21.14 -6.29
CA GLY A 30 -15.40 22.00 -5.11
C GLY A 30 -14.33 23.08 -5.02
N LYS A 31 -13.98 23.46 -3.79
CA LYS A 31 -13.01 24.51 -3.47
C LYS A 31 -11.63 24.22 -4.07
N TYR A 32 -11.19 22.96 -3.99
CA TYR A 32 -9.86 22.57 -4.41
C TYR A 32 -9.84 22.09 -5.86
N GLN A 33 -8.95 22.68 -6.66
CA GLN A 33 -8.65 22.25 -8.02
C GLN A 33 -7.38 21.36 -8.01
N PRO A 34 -7.17 20.48 -9.00
CA PRO A 34 -6.00 19.60 -9.07
C PRO A 34 -4.75 20.37 -9.55
N ALA A 35 -4.36 21.36 -8.79
CA ALA A 35 -3.19 22.22 -9.02
C ALA A 35 -2.60 22.65 -7.67
N TRP A 36 -1.28 22.68 -7.57
CA TRP A 36 -0.56 22.99 -6.32
C TRP A 36 -0.96 24.32 -5.72
N GLU A 37 -1.20 25.33 -6.56
CA GLU A 37 -1.62 26.69 -6.14
C GLU A 37 -2.98 26.66 -5.43
N SER A 38 -3.90 25.83 -5.90
CA SER A 38 -5.21 25.65 -5.26
C SER A 38 -5.12 24.81 -4.00
N LEU A 39 -4.30 23.76 -4.04
CA LEU A 39 -4.12 22.82 -2.92
C LEU A 39 -3.34 23.44 -1.76
N ALA A 40 -2.51 24.47 -1.99
CA ALA A 40 -1.81 25.21 -0.96
C ALA A 40 -2.73 25.95 0.04
N ALA A 41 -4.03 26.06 -0.28
CA ALA A 41 -5.03 26.57 0.66
C ALA A 41 -5.53 25.53 1.69
N TYR A 42 -4.88 24.37 1.74
CA TYR A 42 -5.18 23.30 2.70
C TYR A 42 -4.70 23.68 4.11
N GLU A 43 -5.53 23.40 5.08
CA GLU A 43 -5.20 23.51 6.51
C GLU A 43 -5.40 22.14 7.17
N CYS A 44 -4.35 21.66 7.83
CA CYS A 44 -4.40 20.41 8.57
C CYS A 44 -5.42 20.52 9.71
N PRO A 45 -6.42 19.62 9.79
CA PRO A 45 -7.47 19.70 10.80
C PRO A 45 -6.93 19.45 12.21
N ASP A 46 -7.51 20.16 13.20
CA ASP A 46 -7.11 20.10 14.61
C ASP A 46 -7.12 18.68 15.17
N TRP A 47 -8.12 17.87 14.78
CA TRP A 47 -8.21 16.50 15.28
C TRP A 47 -6.94 15.69 14.98
N PHE A 48 -6.30 15.90 13.81
CA PHE A 48 -5.07 15.18 13.45
C PHE A 48 -3.86 15.75 14.21
N ARG A 49 -3.76 17.09 14.33
CA ARG A 49 -2.70 17.71 15.14
C ARG A 49 -2.73 17.23 16.58
N ASP A 50 -3.92 17.01 17.13
CA ASP A 50 -4.12 16.60 18.53
C ASP A 50 -4.09 15.08 18.73
N ALA A 51 -4.11 14.28 17.67
CA ALA A 51 -4.14 12.83 17.74
C ALA A 51 -2.87 12.23 18.37
N LYS A 52 -1.69 12.74 18.01
CA LYS A 52 -0.36 12.37 18.50
C LYS A 52 0.04 10.91 18.32
N PHE A 53 -0.86 9.95 18.42
CA PHE A 53 -0.56 8.53 18.31
C PHE A 53 -1.61 7.79 17.48
N GLY A 54 -1.17 7.12 16.43
CA GLY A 54 -1.94 6.22 15.59
C GLY A 54 -1.33 4.83 15.53
N ILE A 55 -2.16 3.85 15.23
CA ILE A 55 -1.72 2.48 14.96
C ILE A 55 -2.03 2.13 13.50
N TRP A 56 -1.10 1.43 12.88
CA TRP A 56 -1.19 0.94 11.51
C TRP A 56 -1.14 -0.59 11.51
N ALA A 57 -2.16 -1.24 10.98
CA ALA A 57 -2.07 -2.66 10.67
C ALA A 57 -1.55 -2.82 9.24
N HIS A 58 -0.24 -3.01 9.09
CA HIS A 58 0.42 -3.35 7.83
C HIS A 58 0.21 -4.84 7.54
N TRP A 59 -1.02 -5.20 7.16
CA TRP A 59 -1.49 -6.57 7.14
C TRP A 59 -2.26 -6.89 5.86
N GLY A 60 -1.85 -7.96 5.21
CA GLY A 60 -2.38 -8.47 3.96
C GLY A 60 -1.73 -9.81 3.61
N PRO A 61 -1.84 -10.30 2.36
CA PRO A 61 -1.37 -11.64 1.96
C PRO A 61 0.15 -11.82 2.11
N GLN A 62 0.93 -10.74 2.14
CA GLN A 62 2.38 -10.84 2.40
C GLN A 62 2.69 -11.30 3.84
N CYS A 63 1.72 -11.24 4.77
CA CYS A 63 1.87 -11.79 6.11
C CYS A 63 1.65 -13.30 6.18
N GLU A 64 1.05 -13.93 5.16
CA GLU A 64 0.76 -15.38 5.14
C GLU A 64 2.02 -16.25 5.29
N PRO A 65 3.14 -15.97 4.61
CA PRO A 65 4.37 -16.75 4.79
C PRO A 65 5.10 -16.47 6.11
N GLU A 66 4.71 -15.43 6.86
CA GLU A 66 5.39 -14.94 8.07
C GLU A 66 6.89 -14.63 7.84
N SER A 67 7.20 -14.07 6.67
CA SER A 67 8.58 -13.86 6.21
C SER A 67 8.95 -12.38 6.03
N GLY A 68 8.17 -11.46 6.61
CA GLY A 68 8.50 -10.04 6.66
C GLY A 68 8.28 -9.27 5.36
N ASP A 69 8.99 -8.15 5.27
CA ASP A 69 8.74 -7.13 4.24
C ASP A 69 9.11 -7.59 2.84
N TRP A 70 8.29 -7.17 1.87
CA TRP A 70 8.52 -7.31 0.44
C TRP A 70 8.57 -8.76 -0.06
N TYR A 71 7.98 -9.68 0.69
CA TYR A 71 7.94 -11.08 0.33
C TYR A 71 7.41 -11.32 -1.09
N ALA A 72 6.35 -10.64 -1.50
CA ALA A 72 5.74 -10.78 -2.82
C ALA A 72 6.72 -10.48 -3.98
N ARG A 73 7.71 -9.61 -3.72
CA ARG A 73 8.80 -9.32 -4.66
C ARG A 73 9.93 -10.33 -4.53
N HIS A 74 10.44 -10.49 -3.33
CA HIS A 74 11.70 -11.20 -3.09
C HIS A 74 11.59 -12.72 -3.30
N MET A 75 10.39 -13.30 -3.20
CA MET A 75 10.14 -14.70 -3.54
C MET A 75 10.47 -15.05 -4.99
N TYR A 76 10.63 -14.05 -5.86
CA TYR A 76 10.98 -14.20 -7.27
C TYR A 76 12.45 -13.94 -7.59
N TYR A 77 13.32 -13.76 -6.59
CA TYR A 77 14.73 -13.47 -6.78
C TYR A 77 15.61 -14.61 -6.23
N PRO A 78 16.06 -15.58 -7.06
CA PRO A 78 16.98 -16.62 -6.65
C PRO A 78 18.23 -16.04 -5.98
N GLY A 79 18.61 -16.59 -4.83
CA GLY A 79 19.70 -16.08 -3.98
C GLY A 79 19.25 -15.09 -2.90
N HIS A 80 18.02 -14.64 -2.89
CA HIS A 80 17.44 -13.93 -1.76
C HIS A 80 16.86 -14.94 -0.74
N TRP A 81 17.01 -14.68 0.55
CA TRP A 81 16.58 -15.63 1.60
C TRP A 81 15.07 -15.93 1.56
N GLN A 82 14.23 -14.96 1.17
CA GLN A 82 12.78 -15.17 1.03
C GLN A 82 12.42 -16.07 -0.16
N TYR A 83 13.24 -16.09 -1.21
CA TYR A 83 13.13 -17.09 -2.28
C TYR A 83 13.37 -18.51 -1.74
N ASP A 84 14.42 -18.70 -0.93
CA ASP A 84 14.73 -20.00 -0.35
C ASP A 84 13.65 -20.47 0.62
N VAL A 85 13.10 -19.54 1.42
CA VAL A 85 11.94 -19.81 2.30
C VAL A 85 10.74 -20.23 1.46
N HIS A 86 10.44 -19.50 0.37
CA HIS A 86 9.32 -19.82 -0.52
C HIS A 86 9.48 -21.22 -1.13
N VAL A 87 10.63 -21.51 -1.72
CA VAL A 87 10.90 -22.82 -2.33
C VAL A 87 10.76 -23.94 -1.32
N LYS A 88 11.23 -23.74 -0.10
CA LYS A 88 11.11 -24.74 0.98
C LYS A 88 9.66 -24.97 1.42
N LYS A 89 8.84 -23.90 1.50
CA LYS A 89 7.47 -23.97 2.01
C LYS A 89 6.47 -24.39 0.93
N TYR A 90 6.62 -23.86 -0.27
CA TYR A 90 5.61 -23.94 -1.33
C TYR A 90 6.11 -24.54 -2.65
N GLY A 91 7.42 -24.69 -2.84
CA GLY A 91 8.00 -25.14 -4.09
C GLY A 91 8.40 -24.00 -5.02
N ASN A 92 8.57 -24.32 -6.30
CA ASN A 92 9.06 -23.35 -7.29
C ASN A 92 7.99 -22.24 -7.53
N PRO A 93 8.38 -20.95 -7.51
CA PRO A 93 7.45 -19.85 -7.81
C PRO A 93 6.78 -19.92 -9.18
N LYS A 94 7.29 -20.73 -10.11
CA LYS A 94 6.64 -20.99 -11.38
C LYS A 94 5.36 -21.81 -11.23
N ASP A 95 5.34 -22.73 -10.26
CA ASP A 95 4.22 -23.65 -10.01
C ASP A 95 3.29 -23.13 -8.91
N PHE A 96 3.86 -22.42 -7.94
CA PHE A 96 3.16 -21.80 -6.82
C PHE A 96 3.68 -20.38 -6.66
N GLY A 97 3.04 -19.41 -7.32
CA GLY A 97 3.43 -18.01 -7.29
C GLY A 97 2.72 -17.19 -6.22
N PHE A 98 2.90 -15.88 -6.23
CA PHE A 98 2.28 -15.02 -5.21
C PHE A 98 0.74 -15.05 -5.26
N LYS A 99 0.12 -15.21 -6.44
CA LYS A 99 -1.32 -15.42 -6.55
C LYS A 99 -1.81 -16.62 -5.70
N ASP A 100 -0.98 -17.67 -5.59
CA ASP A 100 -1.32 -18.86 -4.80
C ASP A 100 -1.15 -18.59 -3.31
N VAL A 101 -0.15 -17.77 -2.91
CA VAL A 101 -0.01 -17.27 -1.54
C VAL A 101 -1.24 -16.44 -1.13
N ILE A 102 -1.77 -15.61 -2.03
CA ILE A 102 -3.03 -14.88 -1.80
C ILE A 102 -4.17 -15.86 -1.50
N ASN A 103 -4.24 -16.98 -2.24
CA ASN A 103 -5.28 -17.97 -2.01
C ASN A 103 -5.13 -18.71 -0.68
N GLU A 104 -3.91 -18.90 -0.19
CA GLU A 104 -3.66 -19.52 1.13
C GLU A 104 -4.01 -18.57 2.30
N TRP A 105 -3.92 -17.26 2.11
CA TRP A 105 -4.25 -16.29 3.14
C TRP A 105 -5.75 -16.29 3.46
N LYS A 106 -6.15 -16.85 4.60
CA LYS A 106 -7.57 -17.03 4.99
C LYS A 106 -8.03 -16.07 6.09
N ALA A 107 -7.12 -15.46 6.83
CA ALA A 107 -7.45 -14.53 7.92
C ALA A 107 -8.45 -15.12 8.94
N GLU A 108 -8.30 -16.39 9.28
CA GLU A 108 -9.27 -17.20 10.04
C GLU A 108 -9.44 -16.74 11.49
N GLU A 109 -8.43 -16.10 12.07
CA GLU A 109 -8.45 -15.59 13.44
C GLU A 109 -8.70 -14.07 13.52
N TRP A 110 -8.87 -13.41 12.35
CA TRP A 110 -9.00 -11.96 12.31
C TRP A 110 -10.34 -11.45 12.85
N GLN A 111 -10.27 -10.62 13.90
CA GLN A 111 -11.39 -10.04 14.60
C GLN A 111 -11.27 -8.51 14.68
N PRO A 112 -11.65 -7.75 13.63
CA PRO A 112 -11.40 -6.31 13.54
C PRO A 112 -12.05 -5.51 14.67
N ASP A 113 -13.24 -5.92 15.14
CA ASP A 113 -13.94 -5.27 16.25
C ASP A 113 -13.12 -5.32 17.55
N SER A 114 -12.59 -6.49 17.89
CA SER A 114 -11.75 -6.68 19.06
C SER A 114 -10.42 -5.95 18.94
N LEU A 115 -9.81 -5.96 17.76
CA LEU A 115 -8.54 -5.31 17.48
C LEU A 115 -8.65 -3.79 17.62
N VAL A 116 -9.64 -3.16 16.99
CA VAL A 116 -9.83 -1.69 17.05
C VAL A 116 -10.16 -1.26 18.49
N ARG A 117 -10.98 -2.02 19.20
CA ARG A 117 -11.23 -1.78 20.64
C ARG A 117 -9.93 -1.83 21.44
N PHE A 118 -9.11 -2.83 21.19
CA PHE A 118 -7.81 -2.99 21.84
C PHE A 118 -6.87 -1.83 21.50
N TYR A 119 -6.71 -1.46 20.24
CA TYR A 119 -5.88 -0.34 19.82
C TYR A 119 -6.31 0.97 20.46
N LYS A 120 -7.61 1.21 20.55
CA LYS A 120 -8.13 2.37 21.29
C LYS A 120 -7.77 2.33 22.77
N SER A 121 -7.85 1.16 23.41
CA SER A 121 -7.53 1.00 24.84
C SER A 121 -6.07 1.26 25.17
N VAL A 122 -5.16 1.01 24.22
CA VAL A 122 -3.72 1.31 24.36
C VAL A 122 -3.35 2.73 23.90
N GLY A 123 -4.33 3.60 23.71
CA GLY A 123 -4.13 5.03 23.49
C GLY A 123 -4.14 5.50 22.05
N ALA A 124 -4.38 4.63 21.05
CA ALA A 124 -4.51 5.07 19.67
C ALA A 124 -5.66 6.07 19.50
N ARG A 125 -5.41 7.14 18.76
CA ARG A 125 -6.35 8.20 18.42
C ARG A 125 -6.80 8.17 16.97
N TYR A 126 -6.14 7.40 16.12
CA TYR A 126 -6.55 7.04 14.76
C TYR A 126 -5.97 5.67 14.41
N PHE A 127 -6.58 5.03 13.43
CA PHE A 127 -6.16 3.72 12.96
C PHE A 127 -5.94 3.77 11.44
N MET A 128 -4.85 3.16 10.96
CA MET A 128 -4.53 3.03 9.55
C MET A 128 -4.70 1.58 9.11
N ALA A 129 -5.57 1.33 8.15
CA ALA A 129 -5.68 0.05 7.45
C ALA A 129 -4.81 0.06 6.19
N LEU A 130 -4.26 -1.09 5.83
CA LEU A 130 -3.69 -1.30 4.51
C LEU A 130 -4.84 -1.46 3.50
N GLY A 131 -4.91 -0.59 2.50
CA GLY A 131 -5.84 -0.73 1.37
C GLY A 131 -5.28 -1.69 0.33
N ASN A 132 -4.05 -1.47 -0.08
CA ASN A 132 -3.24 -2.38 -0.89
C ASN A 132 -1.75 -2.13 -0.63
N HIS A 133 -0.93 -3.08 -1.03
CA HIS A 133 0.52 -2.91 -1.05
C HIS A 133 1.03 -2.94 -2.50
N HIS A 134 2.34 -2.92 -2.69
CA HIS A 134 2.98 -3.05 -4.01
C HIS A 134 2.73 -4.41 -4.67
N ASP A 135 2.18 -5.37 -3.93
CA ASP A 135 1.71 -6.67 -4.43
C ASP A 135 0.42 -6.58 -5.28
N ASN A 136 -0.18 -5.38 -5.33
CA ASN A 136 -1.29 -5.03 -6.19
C ASN A 136 -2.65 -5.67 -5.84
N MET A 137 -2.76 -6.38 -4.71
CA MET A 137 -4.04 -6.92 -4.24
C MET A 137 -4.81 -5.86 -3.46
N ASP A 138 -6.07 -5.61 -3.81
CA ASP A 138 -6.95 -4.73 -3.04
C ASP A 138 -7.57 -5.47 -1.84
N LEU A 139 -7.54 -4.83 -0.67
CA LEU A 139 -8.07 -5.41 0.56
C LEU A 139 -9.52 -4.95 0.85
N TRP A 140 -10.26 -4.62 -0.19
CA TRP A 140 -11.69 -4.24 -0.14
C TRP A 140 -12.44 -4.82 -1.33
N ASP A 141 -13.77 -4.64 -1.36
CA ASP A 141 -14.65 -4.97 -2.49
C ASP A 141 -14.42 -4.00 -3.67
N SER A 142 -13.24 -4.09 -4.27
CA SER A 142 -12.79 -3.17 -5.31
C SER A 142 -13.55 -3.35 -6.61
N LYS A 143 -14.05 -2.24 -7.16
CA LYS A 143 -14.71 -2.18 -8.46
C LYS A 143 -13.72 -2.35 -9.63
N TYR A 144 -12.44 -2.00 -9.42
CA TYR A 144 -11.44 -1.88 -10.49
C TYR A 144 -10.34 -2.92 -10.44
N GLN A 145 -10.25 -3.68 -9.33
CA GLN A 145 -9.27 -4.76 -9.17
C GLN A 145 -9.98 -6.06 -8.84
N PRO A 146 -10.06 -7.02 -9.80
CA PRO A 146 -10.67 -8.32 -9.53
C PRO A 146 -9.86 -9.17 -8.54
N TRP A 147 -8.56 -8.92 -8.41
CA TRP A 147 -7.71 -9.53 -7.39
C TRP A 147 -7.86 -8.76 -6.09
N ASN A 148 -8.91 -9.08 -5.33
CA ASN A 148 -9.26 -8.41 -4.09
C ASN A 148 -9.69 -9.40 -3.00
N SER A 149 -9.71 -8.92 -1.77
CA SER A 149 -9.95 -9.76 -0.58
C SER A 149 -11.37 -10.31 -0.47
N VAL A 150 -12.32 -9.82 -1.27
CA VAL A 150 -13.69 -10.36 -1.35
C VAL A 150 -13.77 -11.55 -2.32
N ASN A 151 -13.04 -11.45 -3.43
CA ASN A 151 -13.07 -12.49 -4.46
C ASN A 151 -12.17 -13.68 -4.11
N MET A 152 -11.09 -13.46 -3.36
CA MET A 152 -10.11 -14.50 -3.03
C MET A 152 -9.49 -14.29 -1.63
N GLY A 153 -8.64 -15.21 -1.23
CA GLY A 153 -8.07 -15.17 0.11
C GLY A 153 -9.15 -15.33 1.20
N PRO A 154 -9.32 -14.33 2.09
CA PRO A 154 -10.26 -14.41 3.21
C PRO A 154 -11.73 -14.30 2.77
N LYS A 155 -12.00 -13.88 1.53
CA LYS A 155 -13.35 -13.61 1.00
C LYS A 155 -14.15 -12.65 1.88
N ARG A 156 -13.47 -11.59 2.32
CA ARG A 156 -14.01 -10.56 3.22
C ARG A 156 -13.60 -9.17 2.72
N ASP A 157 -14.47 -8.18 2.94
CA ASP A 157 -14.16 -6.78 2.73
C ASP A 157 -13.33 -6.24 3.91
N VAL A 158 -12.01 -6.44 3.84
CA VAL A 158 -11.10 -6.14 4.96
C VAL A 158 -11.13 -4.67 5.33
N VAL A 159 -11.01 -3.74 4.36
CA VAL A 159 -11.08 -2.30 4.64
C VAL A 159 -12.47 -1.92 5.17
N GLY A 160 -13.54 -2.47 4.60
CA GLY A 160 -14.91 -2.19 5.06
C GLY A 160 -15.18 -2.68 6.48
N GLU A 161 -14.61 -3.81 6.87
CA GLU A 161 -14.75 -4.31 8.25
C GLU A 161 -13.92 -3.48 9.24
N TRP A 162 -12.70 -3.04 8.87
CA TRP A 162 -11.94 -2.06 9.65
C TRP A 162 -12.71 -0.74 9.81
N ALA A 163 -13.30 -0.24 8.72
CA ALA A 163 -14.10 1.00 8.73
C ALA A 163 -15.29 0.91 9.68
N LYS A 164 -16.02 -0.22 9.66
CA LYS A 164 -17.15 -0.48 10.60
C LYS A 164 -16.68 -0.48 12.05
N ALA A 165 -15.56 -1.15 12.34
CA ALA A 165 -14.99 -1.20 13.69
C ALA A 165 -14.51 0.19 14.14
N CYS A 166 -13.80 0.93 13.30
CA CYS A 166 -13.36 2.29 13.59
C CYS A 166 -14.54 3.22 13.90
N LYS A 167 -15.59 3.17 13.08
CA LYS A 167 -16.83 3.94 13.32
C LYS A 167 -17.48 3.58 14.65
N LYS A 168 -17.57 2.28 14.98
CA LYS A 168 -18.15 1.79 16.24
C LYS A 168 -17.42 2.34 17.46
N TYR A 169 -16.10 2.40 17.41
CA TYR A 169 -15.28 2.85 18.53
C TYR A 169 -14.87 4.33 18.45
N GLY A 170 -15.31 5.06 17.42
CA GLY A 170 -15.02 6.49 17.26
C GLY A 170 -13.55 6.79 17.02
N LEU A 171 -12.83 5.91 16.32
CA LEU A 171 -11.49 6.19 15.82
C LEU A 171 -11.56 6.68 14.37
N PRO A 172 -10.92 7.81 14.02
CA PRO A 172 -10.69 8.18 12.63
C PRO A 172 -10.00 7.04 11.87
N LEU A 173 -10.50 6.77 10.65
CA LEU A 173 -9.95 5.73 9.77
C LEU A 173 -8.94 6.35 8.80
N GLY A 174 -7.75 5.77 8.71
CA GLY A 174 -6.83 5.94 7.61
C GLY A 174 -6.81 4.73 6.70
N VAL A 175 -6.51 4.94 5.42
CA VAL A 175 -6.24 3.88 4.46
C VAL A 175 -4.96 4.21 3.71
N SER A 176 -4.06 3.22 3.59
CA SER A 176 -2.82 3.37 2.85
C SER A 176 -2.89 2.69 1.49
N ILE A 177 -2.40 3.38 0.47
CA ILE A 177 -2.38 2.96 -0.94
C ILE A 177 -0.94 2.93 -1.42
N HIS A 178 -0.50 1.77 -1.92
CA HIS A 178 0.88 1.54 -2.36
C HIS A 178 0.95 1.05 -3.82
N ALA A 179 -0.19 0.90 -4.48
CA ALA A 179 -0.29 0.20 -5.77
C ALA A 179 0.42 0.90 -6.93
N SER A 180 0.77 2.18 -6.84
CA SER A 180 1.47 2.91 -7.92
C SER A 180 2.77 2.24 -8.36
N HIS A 181 3.49 1.62 -7.42
CA HIS A 181 4.75 0.92 -7.70
C HIS A 181 4.59 -0.54 -8.11
N ALA A 182 3.39 -1.11 -8.11
CA ALA A 182 3.14 -2.50 -8.52
C ALA A 182 3.66 -2.80 -9.93
N TRP A 183 3.66 -1.79 -10.82
CA TRP A 183 4.15 -1.88 -12.20
C TRP A 183 5.56 -2.48 -12.31
N THR A 184 6.50 -2.02 -11.51
CA THR A 184 7.88 -2.51 -11.52
C THR A 184 8.18 -3.49 -10.39
N TRP A 185 7.36 -3.50 -9.35
CA TRP A 185 7.55 -4.33 -8.18
C TRP A 185 7.61 -5.83 -8.51
N MET A 186 6.71 -6.27 -9.39
CA MET A 186 6.53 -7.68 -9.74
C MET A 186 7.40 -8.13 -10.94
N GLU A 187 8.33 -7.31 -11.44
CA GLU A 187 9.15 -7.66 -12.63
C GLU A 187 9.93 -8.97 -12.47
N GLY A 188 10.35 -9.33 -11.25
CA GLY A 188 10.98 -10.62 -10.96
C GLY A 188 10.09 -11.82 -11.33
N SER A 189 8.78 -11.68 -11.23
CA SER A 189 7.82 -12.74 -11.55
C SER A 189 7.82 -13.14 -13.02
N GLN A 190 8.33 -12.28 -13.94
CA GLN A 190 8.37 -12.58 -15.37
C GLN A 190 9.25 -13.80 -15.72
N ASP A 191 10.16 -14.23 -14.83
CA ASP A 191 10.94 -15.46 -14.99
C ASP A 191 10.19 -16.70 -14.48
N PHE A 192 9.02 -16.52 -13.87
CA PHE A 192 8.24 -17.57 -13.20
C PHE A 192 6.79 -17.59 -13.70
N ASP A 193 5.84 -17.18 -12.89
CA ASP A 193 4.39 -17.21 -13.21
C ASP A 193 3.82 -15.83 -13.62
N GLY A 194 4.60 -14.77 -13.59
CA GLY A 194 4.15 -13.40 -13.85
C GLY A 194 3.71 -13.10 -15.29
N LYS A 195 3.89 -14.05 -16.22
CA LYS A 195 3.42 -13.94 -17.61
C LYS A 195 2.16 -14.76 -17.90
N LEU A 196 1.62 -15.46 -16.91
CA LEU A 196 0.37 -16.17 -17.05
C LEU A 196 -0.77 -15.21 -17.42
N THR A 197 -1.72 -15.73 -18.18
CA THR A 197 -2.90 -15.01 -18.65
C THR A 197 -4.17 -15.71 -18.20
N LYS A 198 -5.31 -15.08 -18.37
CA LYS A 198 -6.62 -15.67 -18.06
C LYS A 198 -6.82 -17.06 -18.69
N ALA A 199 -6.28 -17.29 -19.90
CA ALA A 199 -6.41 -18.57 -20.58
C ALA A 199 -5.71 -19.74 -19.87
N ASP A 200 -4.61 -19.44 -19.13
CA ASP A 200 -3.85 -20.44 -18.37
C ASP A 200 -4.57 -20.90 -17.11
N GLY A 201 -5.67 -20.23 -16.73
CA GLY A 201 -6.48 -20.53 -15.55
C GLY A 201 -7.50 -21.65 -15.72
N LYS A 202 -7.68 -22.18 -16.92
CA LYS A 202 -8.69 -23.23 -17.17
C LYS A 202 -8.46 -24.44 -16.27
N GLY A 203 -9.48 -24.80 -15.48
CA GLY A 203 -9.43 -25.92 -14.53
C GLY A 203 -8.62 -25.63 -13.26
N LYS A 204 -8.15 -24.40 -13.04
CA LYS A 204 -7.42 -23.98 -11.83
C LYS A 204 -8.32 -23.18 -10.90
N TRP A 205 -7.90 -22.99 -9.63
CA TRP A 205 -8.66 -22.26 -8.62
C TRP A 205 -8.94 -20.80 -9.02
N TRP A 206 -8.10 -20.20 -9.89
CA TRP A 206 -8.24 -18.84 -10.37
C TRP A 206 -8.86 -18.75 -11.78
N GLU A 207 -9.58 -19.80 -12.23
CA GLU A 207 -10.30 -19.78 -13.50
C GLU A 207 -11.27 -18.58 -13.55
N GLY A 208 -11.21 -17.83 -14.66
CA GLY A 208 -12.01 -16.62 -14.84
C GLY A 208 -11.29 -15.32 -14.46
N TYR A 209 -10.21 -15.38 -13.69
CA TYR A 209 -9.37 -14.23 -13.35
C TYR A 209 -8.15 -14.15 -14.28
N ASP A 210 -7.71 -12.94 -14.60
CA ASP A 210 -6.47 -12.73 -15.36
C ASP A 210 -5.33 -12.40 -14.37
N PRO A 211 -4.27 -13.22 -14.28
CA PRO A 211 -3.12 -12.91 -13.44
C PRO A 211 -2.44 -11.58 -13.81
N GLN A 212 -2.64 -11.08 -15.03
CA GLN A 212 -2.11 -9.78 -15.43
C GLN A 212 -2.79 -8.61 -14.73
N ASP A 213 -4.01 -8.76 -14.23
CA ASP A 213 -4.61 -7.73 -13.37
C ASP A 213 -3.90 -7.61 -12.02
N LEU A 214 -3.24 -8.70 -11.55
CA LEU A 214 -2.42 -8.70 -10.35
C LEU A 214 -0.97 -8.31 -10.65
N TYR A 215 -0.32 -9.00 -11.59
CA TYR A 215 1.12 -8.88 -11.83
C TYR A 215 1.48 -7.66 -12.68
N GLU A 216 0.60 -7.20 -13.57
CA GLU A 216 0.82 -6.09 -14.50
C GLU A 216 2.12 -6.22 -15.33
N GLN A 217 2.45 -7.46 -15.77
CA GLN A 217 3.75 -7.77 -16.40
C GLN A 217 3.68 -7.96 -17.91
N ARG A 218 2.76 -7.23 -18.61
CA ARG A 218 2.68 -7.19 -20.07
C ARG A 218 3.63 -6.15 -20.70
N HIS A 219 4.59 -5.67 -19.95
CA HIS A 219 5.60 -4.71 -20.40
C HIS A 219 7.01 -5.30 -20.37
N GLU A 220 7.94 -4.64 -21.05
CA GLU A 220 9.35 -4.99 -20.94
C GLU A 220 9.89 -4.66 -19.55
N ARG A 221 10.87 -5.42 -19.12
CA ARG A 221 11.53 -5.18 -17.83
C ARG A 221 12.33 -3.88 -17.86
N SER A 222 12.35 -3.19 -16.74
CA SER A 222 13.32 -2.14 -16.50
C SER A 222 14.76 -2.69 -16.53
N LYS A 223 15.73 -1.85 -16.88
CA LYS A 223 17.16 -2.25 -17.06
C LYS A 223 17.76 -2.88 -15.80
N ASP A 224 17.31 -2.46 -14.64
CA ASP A 224 17.78 -2.87 -13.33
C ASP A 224 16.90 -3.94 -12.65
N SER A 225 15.91 -4.48 -13.34
CA SER A 225 14.92 -5.42 -12.81
C SER A 225 15.50 -6.69 -12.16
N LYS A 226 16.71 -7.08 -12.53
CA LYS A 226 17.40 -8.23 -11.94
C LYS A 226 18.15 -7.90 -10.64
N ASN A 227 18.31 -6.64 -10.32
CA ASN A 227 18.91 -6.19 -9.08
C ASN A 227 17.85 -6.04 -8.00
N VAL A 228 17.83 -6.93 -7.02
CA VAL A 228 16.85 -6.88 -5.92
C VAL A 228 16.90 -5.56 -5.15
N GLY A 229 18.08 -4.93 -5.05
CA GLY A 229 18.28 -3.64 -4.38
C GLY A 229 17.86 -2.41 -5.20
N ALA A 230 17.54 -2.57 -6.48
CA ALA A 230 17.20 -1.45 -7.36
C ALA A 230 15.79 -0.87 -7.11
N ILE A 231 15.02 -1.45 -6.20
CA ILE A 231 13.66 -1.04 -5.89
C ILE A 231 13.54 0.47 -5.61
N HIS A 232 14.48 1.05 -4.88
CA HIS A 232 14.45 2.47 -4.54
C HIS A 232 14.72 3.39 -5.74
N SER A 233 15.46 2.93 -6.75
CA SER A 233 15.67 3.68 -7.99
C SER A 233 14.40 3.78 -8.85
N GLN A 234 13.48 2.85 -8.65
CA GLN A 234 12.21 2.79 -9.38
C GLN A 234 11.18 3.81 -8.88
N TRP A 235 11.32 4.32 -7.67
CA TRP A 235 10.35 5.26 -7.07
C TRP A 235 10.40 6.66 -7.64
N ALA A 236 11.47 7.01 -8.32
CA ALA A 236 11.62 8.33 -8.97
C ALA A 236 11.15 8.36 -10.44
N TRP A 237 10.63 7.25 -10.99
CA TRP A 237 10.12 7.11 -12.37
C TRP A 237 11.09 7.53 -13.49
N GLY A 238 12.23 8.13 -13.15
CA GLY A 238 13.23 8.64 -14.09
C GLY A 238 14.54 7.86 -14.12
N ASN A 239 14.76 6.90 -13.20
CA ASN A 239 16.05 6.24 -13.00
C ASN A 239 16.16 4.87 -13.71
N GLY A 240 15.74 4.79 -14.98
CA GLY A 240 15.78 3.55 -15.75
C GLY A 240 14.65 2.58 -15.44
N ALA A 241 13.71 2.96 -14.57
CA ALA A 241 12.48 2.23 -14.33
C ALA A 241 11.59 2.26 -15.57
N SER A 242 10.80 1.21 -15.78
CA SER A 242 9.79 1.18 -16.82
C SER A 242 8.66 2.17 -16.47
N GLN A 243 8.29 3.00 -17.42
CA GLN A 243 7.18 3.95 -17.24
C GLN A 243 5.84 3.20 -17.27
N PRO A 244 4.95 3.41 -16.29
CA PRO A 244 3.64 2.78 -16.28
C PRO A 244 2.76 3.33 -17.43
N SER A 245 1.88 2.46 -17.95
CA SER A 245 0.92 2.86 -18.97
C SER A 245 -0.13 3.83 -18.43
N GLU A 246 -0.76 4.61 -19.32
CA GLU A 246 -1.87 5.50 -18.95
C GLU A 246 -3.03 4.71 -18.33
N ASP A 247 -3.35 3.52 -18.86
CA ASP A 247 -4.38 2.65 -18.30
C ASP A 247 -4.06 2.21 -16.87
N PHE A 248 -2.80 1.87 -16.59
CA PHE A 248 -2.38 1.50 -15.22
C PHE A 248 -2.50 2.68 -14.26
N LYS A 249 -2.03 3.87 -14.66
CA LYS A 249 -2.16 5.09 -13.85
C LYS A 249 -3.62 5.42 -13.56
N THR A 250 -4.47 5.38 -14.59
CA THR A 250 -5.92 5.60 -14.47
C THR A 250 -6.57 4.53 -13.56
N LYS A 251 -6.14 3.26 -13.66
CA LYS A 251 -6.62 2.18 -12.80
C LYS A 251 -6.29 2.44 -11.32
N VAL A 252 -5.07 2.87 -11.00
CA VAL A 252 -4.68 3.23 -9.62
C VAL A 252 -5.46 4.44 -9.11
N TYR A 253 -5.64 5.46 -9.95
CA TYR A 253 -6.50 6.61 -9.66
C TYR A 253 -7.93 6.17 -9.30
N ASN A 254 -8.56 5.37 -10.16
CA ASN A 254 -9.93 4.90 -9.96
C ASN A 254 -10.09 4.07 -8.68
N ARG A 255 -9.12 3.17 -8.40
CA ARG A 255 -9.08 2.37 -7.17
C ARG A 255 -9.01 3.25 -5.93
N THR A 256 -8.20 4.30 -5.97
CA THR A 256 -8.07 5.24 -4.86
C THR A 256 -9.36 6.02 -4.63
N LEU A 257 -10.02 6.49 -5.70
CA LEU A 257 -11.32 7.15 -5.58
C LEU A 257 -12.40 6.19 -5.08
N ASP A 258 -12.39 4.92 -5.48
CA ASP A 258 -13.30 3.89 -4.97
C ASP A 258 -13.20 3.75 -3.45
N VAL A 259 -11.98 3.71 -2.89
CA VAL A 259 -11.74 3.71 -1.45
C VAL A 259 -12.31 4.95 -0.78
N VAL A 260 -12.02 6.14 -1.30
CA VAL A 260 -12.50 7.41 -0.75
C VAL A 260 -14.01 7.46 -0.74
N ASN A 261 -14.64 7.14 -1.86
CA ASN A 261 -16.09 7.23 -2.04
C ASN A 261 -16.87 6.16 -1.27
N ARG A 262 -16.25 5.01 -1.00
CA ARG A 262 -16.91 3.87 -0.36
C ARG A 262 -16.77 3.87 1.15
N TYR A 263 -15.58 4.21 1.66
CA TYR A 263 -15.26 4.07 3.08
C TYR A 263 -15.04 5.40 3.81
N HIS A 264 -14.96 6.52 3.08
CA HIS A 264 -14.82 7.88 3.63
C HIS A 264 -13.70 8.00 4.67
N PRO A 265 -12.45 7.57 4.34
CA PRO A 265 -11.35 7.65 5.29
C PRO A 265 -11.04 9.10 5.67
N ASP A 266 -10.62 9.31 6.91
CA ASP A 266 -10.11 10.61 7.39
C ASP A 266 -8.66 10.84 6.94
N VAL A 267 -7.88 9.76 6.71
CA VAL A 267 -6.48 9.83 6.28
C VAL A 267 -6.26 8.97 5.04
N LEU A 268 -5.59 9.53 4.02
CA LEU A 268 -4.97 8.77 2.94
C LEU A 268 -3.44 8.84 3.09
N TYR A 269 -2.82 7.69 3.05
CA TYR A 269 -1.38 7.53 3.05
C TYR A 269 -0.92 6.94 1.72
N PHE A 270 0.12 7.53 1.14
CA PHE A 270 0.77 6.98 -0.04
C PHE A 270 2.22 6.61 0.26
N ASP A 271 2.59 5.41 -0.14
CA ASP A 271 3.98 4.96 -0.08
C ASP A 271 4.71 5.34 -1.38
N ASP A 272 4.72 6.64 -1.63
CA ASP A 272 5.32 7.28 -2.79
C ASP A 272 6.34 8.35 -2.33
N THR A 273 6.95 9.06 -3.26
CA THR A 273 7.78 10.22 -2.93
C THR A 273 6.92 11.39 -2.49
N VAL A 274 6.17 12.00 -3.39
CA VAL A 274 5.22 13.08 -3.09
C VAL A 274 3.80 12.55 -3.12
N LEU A 275 3.36 12.07 -4.28
CA LEU A 275 2.03 11.48 -4.54
C LEU A 275 2.18 10.40 -5.62
N PRO A 276 1.17 9.53 -5.82
CA PRO A 276 1.20 8.55 -6.89
C PRO A 276 1.57 9.15 -8.24
N PHE A 277 2.56 8.53 -8.88
CA PHE A 277 3.10 8.89 -10.19
C PHE A 277 3.72 10.29 -10.32
N TYR A 278 3.97 11.01 -9.22
CA TYR A 278 4.69 12.27 -9.25
C TYR A 278 6.17 12.03 -9.64
N PRO A 279 6.79 12.83 -10.54
CA PRO A 279 6.24 14.01 -11.22
C PRO A 279 5.74 13.74 -12.65
N ILE A 280 5.50 12.47 -13.03
CA ILE A 280 5.23 12.08 -14.42
C ILE A 280 3.77 12.21 -14.85
N SER A 281 2.86 12.44 -13.91
CA SER A 281 1.44 12.62 -14.20
C SER A 281 0.69 13.35 -13.08
N ASP A 282 -0.59 13.67 -13.30
CA ASP A 282 -1.44 14.49 -12.42
C ASP A 282 -2.44 13.69 -11.55
N GLU A 283 -2.47 12.36 -11.63
CA GLU A 283 -3.39 11.53 -10.85
C GLU A 283 -3.30 11.84 -9.36
N GLY A 284 -2.09 12.01 -8.83
CA GLY A 284 -1.87 12.33 -7.42
C GLY A 284 -2.55 13.62 -6.97
N VAL A 285 -2.40 14.72 -7.72
CA VAL A 285 -3.05 16.01 -7.38
C VAL A 285 -4.55 15.97 -7.57
N ARG A 286 -5.04 15.17 -8.53
CA ARG A 286 -6.48 14.92 -8.73
C ARG A 286 -7.09 14.13 -7.56
N ILE A 287 -6.40 13.12 -7.06
CA ILE A 287 -6.79 12.38 -5.86
C ILE A 287 -6.84 13.33 -4.65
N LEU A 288 -5.83 14.16 -4.48
CA LEU A 288 -5.75 15.12 -3.38
C LEU A 288 -6.93 16.09 -3.40
N ALA A 289 -7.23 16.69 -4.56
CA ALA A 289 -8.39 17.57 -4.73
C ALA A 289 -9.72 16.84 -4.47
N HIS A 290 -9.87 15.60 -4.98
CA HIS A 290 -11.03 14.76 -4.73
C HIS A 290 -11.26 14.52 -3.24
N MET A 291 -10.22 14.09 -2.53
CA MET A 291 -10.28 13.80 -1.09
C MET A 291 -10.71 15.02 -0.27
N TYR A 292 -10.14 16.19 -0.55
CA TYR A 292 -10.45 17.42 0.16
C TYR A 292 -11.86 17.92 -0.14
N ASN A 293 -12.28 17.92 -1.40
CA ASN A 293 -13.63 18.32 -1.79
C ASN A 293 -14.70 17.38 -1.23
N THR A 294 -14.44 16.07 -1.24
CA THR A 294 -15.32 15.07 -0.62
C THR A 294 -15.46 15.33 0.88
N SER A 295 -14.32 15.55 1.56
CA SER A 295 -14.33 15.87 2.99
C SER A 295 -15.15 17.13 3.32
N LEU A 296 -14.98 18.23 2.57
CA LEU A 296 -15.76 19.46 2.78
C LEU A 296 -17.25 19.22 2.55
N LYS A 297 -17.61 18.48 1.50
CA LYS A 297 -19.01 18.17 1.18
C LYS A 297 -19.69 17.38 2.29
N GLU A 298 -19.03 16.36 2.81
CA GLU A 298 -19.59 15.45 3.82
C GLU A 298 -19.63 16.07 5.22
N ASN A 299 -18.70 16.97 5.52
CA ASN A 299 -18.55 17.57 6.84
C ASN A 299 -19.05 19.04 6.89
N LYS A 300 -20.00 19.41 6.03
CA LYS A 300 -20.65 20.75 6.02
C LYS A 300 -19.64 21.90 5.95
N GLY A 301 -18.65 21.76 5.07
CA GLY A 301 -17.60 22.76 4.84
C GLY A 301 -16.42 22.68 5.81
N LYS A 302 -16.37 21.73 6.73
CA LYS A 302 -15.25 21.54 7.64
C LYS A 302 -14.27 20.51 7.08
N MET A 303 -13.00 20.86 7.02
CA MET A 303 -11.95 19.92 6.62
C MET A 303 -11.73 18.86 7.71
N ARG A 304 -11.78 17.59 7.34
CA ARG A 304 -11.41 16.46 8.18
C ARG A 304 -10.32 15.62 7.53
N ALA A 305 -10.18 15.71 6.20
CA ALA A 305 -9.26 14.90 5.44
C ALA A 305 -7.80 15.28 5.69
N VAL A 306 -6.96 14.26 5.75
CA VAL A 306 -5.51 14.36 5.80
C VAL A 306 -4.95 13.48 4.69
N VAL A 307 -4.01 14.00 3.92
CA VAL A 307 -3.21 13.23 2.98
C VAL A 307 -1.73 13.41 3.33
N THR A 308 -0.98 12.33 3.32
CA THR A 308 0.45 12.36 3.67
C THR A 308 1.32 12.13 2.44
N GLY A 309 2.49 12.75 2.42
CA GLY A 309 3.54 12.54 1.43
C GLY A 309 4.91 12.57 2.08
N LYS A 310 5.91 11.90 1.50
CA LYS A 310 7.21 11.65 2.14
C LYS A 310 8.28 12.68 1.77
N ILE A 311 8.63 12.80 0.51
CA ILE A 311 9.74 13.65 0.03
C ILE A 311 9.15 14.97 -0.44
N LEU A 312 8.77 15.83 0.51
CA LEU A 312 8.06 17.07 0.24
C LEU A 312 9.00 18.28 0.22
N GLU A 313 8.96 19.02 -0.88
CA GLU A 313 9.41 20.42 -0.91
C GLU A 313 8.44 21.31 -0.13
N ASP A 314 8.83 22.55 0.19
CA ASP A 314 7.99 23.46 0.98
C ASP A 314 6.63 23.72 0.34
N LYS A 315 6.56 23.87 -0.99
CA LYS A 315 5.27 24.02 -1.70
C LYS A 315 4.32 22.83 -1.51
N HIS A 316 4.85 21.61 -1.37
CA HIS A 316 4.05 20.43 -1.15
C HIS A 316 3.55 20.36 0.31
N LYS A 317 4.35 20.83 1.27
CA LYS A 317 3.97 20.90 2.69
C LYS A 317 2.85 21.93 2.95
N GLU A 318 2.60 22.86 2.01
CA GLU A 318 1.40 23.71 2.06
C GLU A 318 0.13 22.90 1.72
N ALA A 319 0.24 21.89 0.89
CA ALA A 319 -0.88 21.17 0.33
C ALA A 319 -1.23 19.86 1.07
N MET A 320 -0.31 19.31 1.89
CA MET A 320 -0.49 18.04 2.58
C MET A 320 0.43 17.89 3.80
N VAL A 321 0.22 16.86 4.58
CA VAL A 321 1.02 16.56 5.78
C VAL A 321 2.30 15.81 5.41
N TRP A 322 3.42 16.28 5.92
CA TRP A 322 4.71 15.63 5.75
C TRP A 322 4.82 14.37 6.61
N ASP A 323 5.11 13.22 5.99
CA ASP A 323 5.42 11.95 6.65
C ASP A 323 6.91 11.63 6.55
N VAL A 324 7.56 11.39 7.69
CA VAL A 324 8.99 11.07 7.77
C VAL A 324 9.13 9.58 8.14
N GLU A 325 9.39 8.73 7.15
CA GLU A 325 9.54 7.31 7.43
C GLU A 325 10.79 7.03 8.28
N ARG A 326 10.57 6.41 9.45
CA ARG A 326 11.63 5.99 10.39
C ARG A 326 12.58 7.12 10.83
N GLY A 327 12.16 8.37 10.68
CA GLY A 327 12.95 9.56 11.01
C GLY A 327 12.20 10.52 11.93
N ILE A 328 12.93 11.44 12.52
CA ILE A 328 12.42 12.54 13.36
C ILE A 328 13.18 13.80 12.98
N PRO A 329 12.50 14.93 12.67
CA PRO A 329 13.17 16.20 12.43
C PRO A 329 14.01 16.65 13.64
N ASP A 330 15.11 17.38 13.40
CA ASP A 330 16.03 17.83 14.45
C ASP A 330 15.40 18.90 15.36
N ARG A 331 14.39 19.63 14.85
CA ARG A 331 13.75 20.75 15.54
C ARG A 331 12.23 20.68 15.46
N PRO A 332 11.50 21.39 16.36
CA PRO A 332 10.05 21.53 16.26
C PRO A 332 9.64 22.10 14.90
N GLN A 333 8.57 21.54 14.34
CA GLN A 333 7.99 21.97 13.07
C GLN A 333 6.81 22.90 13.34
N GLU A 334 6.66 23.92 12.51
CA GLU A 334 5.53 24.84 12.58
C GLU A 334 4.22 24.12 12.20
N LYS A 335 4.25 23.36 11.11
CA LYS A 335 3.12 22.55 10.65
C LYS A 335 3.12 21.17 11.29
N ALA A 336 1.92 20.59 11.45
CA ALA A 336 1.79 19.20 11.85
C ALA A 336 2.47 18.29 10.84
N TRP A 337 3.13 17.26 11.33
CA TRP A 337 3.81 16.24 10.56
C TRP A 337 3.60 14.86 11.20
N GLN A 338 3.95 13.82 10.49
CA GLN A 338 3.87 12.46 10.98
C GLN A 338 5.20 11.76 10.80
N THR A 339 5.51 10.81 11.67
CA THR A 339 6.47 9.75 11.37
C THR A 339 5.77 8.41 11.44
N CYS A 340 6.06 7.56 10.47
CA CYS A 340 5.66 6.17 10.51
C CYS A 340 6.88 5.26 10.79
N THR A 341 6.69 4.26 11.63
CA THR A 341 7.70 3.24 11.95
C THR A 341 7.04 1.95 12.42
N CYS A 342 7.80 0.86 12.49
CA CYS A 342 7.31 -0.43 12.97
C CYS A 342 8.00 -0.85 14.26
N LEU A 343 7.38 -1.74 15.02
CA LEU A 343 7.99 -2.36 16.20
C LEU A 343 9.08 -3.36 15.79
N GLY A 344 8.74 -4.26 14.89
CA GLY A 344 9.65 -5.22 14.26
C GLY A 344 9.85 -4.86 12.77
N ASN A 345 9.11 -5.50 11.90
CA ASN A 345 9.04 -5.21 10.47
C ASN A 345 7.67 -4.64 10.09
N TRP A 346 7.52 -4.13 8.85
CA TRP A 346 6.23 -3.64 8.36
C TRP A 346 5.22 -4.78 8.25
N HIS A 347 5.58 -5.88 7.56
CA HIS A 347 4.80 -7.12 7.55
C HIS A 347 5.34 -8.10 8.57
N TYR A 348 4.48 -8.98 9.07
CA TYR A 348 4.85 -9.93 10.12
C TYR A 348 6.00 -10.85 9.68
N GLU A 349 7.00 -10.96 10.56
CA GLU A 349 8.17 -11.82 10.39
C GLU A 349 8.38 -12.70 11.62
N ARG A 350 8.21 -14.00 11.46
CA ARG A 350 8.34 -14.99 12.53
C ARG A 350 9.70 -14.96 13.22
N SER A 351 10.77 -14.67 12.48
CA SER A 351 12.10 -14.60 13.05
C SER A 351 12.28 -13.46 14.07
N VAL A 352 11.53 -12.35 13.91
CA VAL A 352 11.50 -11.26 14.91
C VAL A 352 10.90 -11.75 16.22
N TYR A 353 9.80 -12.51 16.15
CA TYR A 353 9.18 -13.14 17.30
C TYR A 353 10.14 -14.11 18.00
N ASP A 354 10.77 -15.00 17.23
CA ASP A 354 11.63 -16.07 17.77
C ASP A 354 12.83 -15.51 18.52
N ARG A 355 13.47 -14.42 17.99
CA ARG A 355 14.62 -13.75 18.62
C ARG A 355 14.24 -12.65 19.61
N ASN A 356 12.94 -12.42 19.86
CA ASN A 356 12.43 -11.32 20.68
C ASN A 356 12.95 -9.94 20.23
N GLY A 357 12.91 -9.70 18.91
CA GLY A 357 13.56 -8.57 18.23
C GLY A 357 12.71 -7.28 18.15
N TYR A 358 11.65 -7.17 18.93
CA TYR A 358 10.80 -5.97 18.95
C TYR A 358 11.43 -4.80 19.70
N LYS A 359 11.12 -3.58 19.28
CA LYS A 359 11.49 -2.38 20.03
C LYS A 359 10.84 -2.44 21.42
N PRO A 360 11.58 -2.26 22.52
CA PRO A 360 11.00 -2.27 23.86
C PRO A 360 10.10 -1.06 24.07
N ALA A 361 9.11 -1.18 24.96
CA ALA A 361 8.16 -0.12 25.30
C ALA A 361 8.86 1.20 25.66
N SER A 362 9.96 1.15 26.42
CA SER A 362 10.75 2.34 26.78
C SER A 362 11.30 3.11 25.58
N GLN A 363 11.67 2.41 24.51
CA GLN A 363 12.11 3.06 23.26
C GLN A 363 10.93 3.73 22.55
N VAL A 364 9.78 3.06 22.48
CA VAL A 364 8.57 3.61 21.84
C VAL A 364 8.07 4.85 22.59
N VAL A 365 8.06 4.82 23.93
CA VAL A 365 7.71 6.00 24.76
C VAL A 365 8.66 7.17 24.48
N LYS A 366 9.99 6.94 24.47
CA LYS A 366 10.96 8.00 24.17
C LYS A 366 10.74 8.58 22.78
N MET A 367 10.49 7.74 21.77
CA MET A 367 10.17 8.20 20.42
C MET A 367 8.89 9.04 20.41
N LEU A 368 7.82 8.58 21.06
CA LEU A 368 6.55 9.30 21.12
C LEU A 368 6.74 10.69 21.77
N VAL A 369 7.44 10.76 22.89
CA VAL A 369 7.72 12.04 23.58
C VAL A 369 8.52 12.99 22.67
N ASP A 370 9.57 12.52 22.01
CA ASP A 370 10.39 13.35 21.11
C ASP A 370 9.56 13.84 19.91
N ILE A 371 8.79 12.96 19.27
CA ILE A 371 7.92 13.31 18.15
C ILE A 371 6.88 14.36 18.53
N VAL A 372 6.19 14.15 19.66
CA VAL A 372 5.15 15.07 20.15
C VAL A 372 5.75 16.43 20.53
N SER A 373 6.92 16.46 21.18
CA SER A 373 7.62 17.70 21.51
C SER A 373 7.99 18.54 20.28
N LYS A 374 8.06 17.91 19.11
CA LYS A 374 8.37 18.54 17.82
C LYS A 374 7.14 18.77 16.94
N ASN A 375 5.93 18.77 17.53
CA ASN A 375 4.63 18.95 16.85
C ASN A 375 4.25 17.82 15.88
N GLY A 376 4.76 16.62 16.10
CA GLY A 376 4.51 15.46 15.25
C GLY A 376 3.50 14.47 15.82
N ASN A 377 3.07 13.54 14.95
CA ASN A 377 2.31 12.33 15.29
C ASN A 377 3.15 11.10 15.02
N LEU A 378 3.07 10.12 15.92
CA LEU A 378 3.62 8.78 15.69
C LEU A 378 2.54 7.87 15.11
N LEU A 379 2.77 7.33 13.91
CA LEU A 379 2.02 6.21 13.35
C LEU A 379 2.84 4.93 13.49
N LEU A 380 2.44 4.09 14.45
CA LEU A 380 3.16 2.87 14.80
C LEU A 380 2.56 1.65 14.09
N SER A 381 3.34 1.02 13.22
CA SER A 381 2.93 -0.21 12.55
C SER A 381 3.09 -1.41 13.49
N VAL A 382 1.99 -2.14 13.62
CA VAL A 382 1.85 -3.38 14.39
C VAL A 382 1.16 -4.42 13.50
N PRO A 383 1.92 -5.14 12.68
CA PRO A 383 1.35 -6.13 11.76
C PRO A 383 0.69 -7.26 12.53
N LEU A 384 -0.27 -7.93 11.88
CA LEU A 384 -0.85 -9.16 12.38
C LEU A 384 -0.16 -10.36 11.72
N ARG A 385 -0.26 -11.54 12.33
CA ARG A 385 0.10 -12.82 11.71
C ARG A 385 -0.75 -13.06 10.46
N GLY A 386 -0.35 -13.95 9.58
CA GLY A 386 -1.16 -14.34 8.40
C GLY A 386 -2.59 -14.70 8.78
N SER A 387 -2.80 -15.43 9.87
CA SER A 387 -4.12 -15.78 10.42
C SER A 387 -4.98 -14.59 10.86
N GLY A 388 -4.38 -13.42 11.06
CA GLY A 388 -5.05 -12.23 11.63
C GLY A 388 -4.97 -12.13 13.14
N ALA A 389 -4.26 -13.05 13.80
CA ALA A 389 -4.01 -12.99 15.24
C ALA A 389 -2.99 -11.91 15.60
N ILE A 390 -3.11 -11.34 16.78
CA ILE A 390 -2.08 -10.49 17.40
C ILE A 390 -0.87 -11.36 17.78
N ASP A 391 0.32 -10.81 17.58
CA ASP A 391 1.53 -11.32 18.22
C ASP A 391 1.60 -10.81 19.66
N GLU A 392 1.57 -11.73 20.62
CA GLU A 392 1.55 -11.41 22.03
C GLU A 392 2.85 -10.74 22.53
N LYS A 393 4.01 -11.06 21.96
CA LYS A 393 5.28 -10.42 22.30
C LYS A 393 5.36 -8.99 21.77
N GLU A 394 4.85 -8.77 20.55
CA GLU A 394 4.75 -7.43 19.98
C GLU A 394 3.77 -6.58 20.78
N ALA A 395 2.63 -7.15 21.19
CA ALA A 395 1.60 -6.48 21.95
C ALA A 395 2.13 -5.90 23.28
N VAL A 396 3.05 -6.58 23.95
CA VAL A 396 3.69 -6.09 25.20
C VAL A 396 4.35 -4.72 24.97
N SER A 397 4.98 -4.48 23.82
CA SER A 397 5.71 -3.23 23.56
C SER A 397 4.80 -2.00 23.45
N TYR A 398 3.55 -2.16 23.00
CA TYR A 398 2.63 -1.01 22.87
C TYR A 398 1.54 -0.97 23.94
N THR A 399 1.25 -2.05 24.66
CA THR A 399 0.35 -2.00 25.80
C THR A 399 0.90 -1.16 26.95
N HIS A 400 2.22 -1.07 27.06
CA HIS A 400 2.88 -0.25 28.09
C HIS A 400 2.98 1.24 27.71
N LEU A 401 2.41 1.66 26.58
CA LEU A 401 2.32 3.09 26.21
C LEU A 401 1.26 3.84 27.02
N THR A 402 0.27 3.13 27.56
CA THR A 402 -0.67 3.69 28.52
C THR A 402 -0.05 3.65 29.90
N LEU A 403 0.37 4.80 30.42
CA LEU A 403 0.69 4.92 31.83
C LEU A 403 -0.56 4.59 32.63
N PRO A 404 -0.45 3.79 33.72
CA PRO A 404 -1.55 3.69 34.67
C PRO A 404 -1.83 5.10 35.19
N THR A 405 -3.03 5.59 34.91
CA THR A 405 -3.57 6.81 35.53
C THR A 405 -3.87 6.57 36.99
#